data_45394f68e1256db3f4069c453171fd0d
#
_entry.id   45394f68e1256db3f4069c453171fd0d
#
_cell.length_a   1.000
_cell.length_b   1.000
_cell.length_c   1.000
_cell.angle_alpha   90.00
_cell.angle_beta   90.00
_cell.angle_gamma   90.00
#
_symmetry.space_group_name_H-M   'P 1'
#
loop_
_entity.id
_entity.type
_entity.pdbx_description
1 polymer ?
#
loop_
_entity_poly.entity_id
_entity_poly.type
_entity_poly.pdbx_seq_one_letter_code
_entity_poly.pdbx_strand_id
1 'polypeptide(L)'
;FDKWDLDFVVIGKTTDTNNLTLKYDNKIEGEIPIEALASKAPLYDRKWSKKKTTNKKVELKDLKKIKIEDALIKILSSPNHSNKSWITNQYDQSVMCDTIQKSGSDAAIIRIHNKDKAIAVSVDSSANYCKSHPITGGKQIVCENWRNLITVGAKPLAITNCLNFGNPENNEIMGEFAECLQGIKEACEFLNYPVVSGNVSFYNGTNKKNIYPTPVIGGVGLIKKLSQPLNHYFKGHNNKIVLIGKTFGHLEQSCFLKENYSIDIGMPPEINLLNEKNNGESLLKLIEKNLVLSSHDISNGGLITALSEMAINSDYGAKIEKPKKLTNLFRYFFGEDQARYIIEIEAHNLPKVEKILKDNDTYYENIGHTQKEFFEIEGELKFSTKDLFKINNKWYNSY
;
A
#
# COMPACT_ATOMS: atom_id res chain seq x y z
N PHE A 1 18.92 -3.85 35.45
CA PHE A 1 18.52 -5.25 35.28
C PHE A 1 17.54 -5.68 36.36
N ASP A 2 17.86 -5.46 37.66
CA ASP A 2 16.99 -5.84 38.79
C ASP A 2 15.54 -5.33 38.67
N LYS A 3 15.36 -4.10 38.16
CA LYS A 3 14.01 -3.52 37.90
C LYS A 3 13.12 -4.39 37.01
N TRP A 4 13.71 -5.17 36.12
CA TRP A 4 13.03 -5.95 35.08
C TRP A 4 13.21 -7.45 35.26
N ASP A 5 13.80 -7.87 36.41
CA ASP A 5 14.10 -9.29 36.73
C ASP A 5 14.85 -9.99 35.57
N LEU A 6 15.89 -9.32 35.08
CA LEU A 6 16.69 -9.81 33.96
C LEU A 6 18.07 -10.25 34.48
N ASP A 7 18.49 -11.44 34.10
CA ASP A 7 19.85 -11.89 34.30
C ASP A 7 20.86 -11.05 33.54
N PHE A 8 21.99 -10.78 34.17
CA PHE A 8 23.11 -10.09 33.52
C PHE A 8 24.45 -10.56 34.07
N VAL A 9 25.48 -10.43 33.25
CA VAL A 9 26.85 -10.70 33.64
C VAL A 9 27.81 -9.70 32.97
N VAL A 10 28.83 -9.29 33.71
CA VAL A 10 29.92 -8.49 33.13
C VAL A 10 30.87 -9.39 32.38
N ILE A 11 30.84 -9.31 31.03
CA ILE A 11 31.61 -10.19 30.14
C ILE A 11 33.03 -9.64 29.81
N GLY A 12 33.35 -8.42 30.23
CA GLY A 12 34.62 -7.81 29.89
C GLY A 12 34.74 -6.36 30.31
N LYS A 13 35.80 -5.75 29.88
CA LYS A 13 36.08 -4.31 30.08
C LYS A 13 36.66 -3.70 28.82
N THR A 14 36.45 -2.43 28.60
CA THR A 14 37.10 -1.67 27.55
C THR A 14 38.59 -1.48 27.86
N THR A 15 39.42 -1.49 26.83
CA THR A 15 40.89 -1.27 26.93
C THR A 15 41.32 -0.23 25.90
N ASP A 16 42.55 0.23 25.96
CA ASP A 16 43.21 1.14 25.03
C ASP A 16 44.13 0.43 24.01
N THR A 17 44.06 -0.89 23.96
CA THR A 17 44.97 -1.70 23.13
C THR A 17 44.61 -1.72 21.64
N ASN A 18 43.47 -1.15 21.24
CA ASN A 18 42.91 -1.25 19.88
C ASN A 18 42.66 -2.70 19.38
N ASN A 19 42.64 -3.66 20.29
CA ASN A 19 42.35 -5.07 20.02
C ASN A 19 41.09 -5.53 20.74
N LEU A 20 40.32 -6.40 20.09
CA LEU A 20 39.37 -7.26 20.76
C LEU A 20 40.12 -8.51 21.24
N THR A 21 40.22 -8.70 22.53
CA THR A 21 40.89 -9.85 23.15
C THR A 21 39.85 -10.74 23.82
N LEU A 22 39.77 -11.98 23.40
CA LEU A 22 38.90 -13.01 23.98
C LEU A 22 39.70 -13.85 24.97
N LYS A 23 39.18 -14.02 26.19
CA LYS A 23 39.80 -14.84 27.23
C LYS A 23 38.84 -15.94 27.68
N TYR A 24 39.39 -17.13 27.91
CA TYR A 24 38.71 -18.23 28.55
C TYR A 24 39.65 -18.79 29.67
N ASP A 25 39.17 -18.92 30.88
CA ASP A 25 39.97 -19.32 32.08
C ASP A 25 41.26 -18.49 32.21
N ASN A 26 41.17 -17.15 32.04
CA ASN A 26 42.27 -16.20 32.05
C ASN A 26 43.33 -16.39 30.96
N LYS A 27 43.18 -17.30 30.03
CA LYS A 27 44.04 -17.46 28.85
C LYS A 27 43.48 -16.70 27.67
N ILE A 28 44.36 -16.10 26.89
CA ILE A 28 43.97 -15.46 25.65
C ILE A 28 43.73 -16.58 24.62
N GLU A 29 42.49 -16.71 24.18
CA GLU A 29 42.08 -17.69 23.16
C GLU A 29 41.95 -17.05 21.77
N GLY A 30 41.85 -15.72 21.72
CA GLY A 30 41.84 -14.99 20.47
C GLY A 30 42.12 -13.51 20.66
N GLU A 31 42.80 -12.93 19.69
CA GLU A 31 43.05 -11.50 19.64
C GLU A 31 43.00 -10.99 18.18
N ILE A 32 42.26 -9.94 17.94
CA ILE A 32 42.11 -9.36 16.61
C ILE A 32 42.09 -7.81 16.71
N PRO A 33 42.78 -7.10 15.82
CA PRO A 33 42.70 -5.64 15.75
C PRO A 33 41.26 -5.18 15.46
N ILE A 34 40.76 -4.18 16.20
CA ILE A 34 39.41 -3.63 16.03
C ILE A 34 39.19 -3.10 14.60
N GLU A 35 40.24 -2.52 13.99
CA GLU A 35 40.17 -2.06 12.59
C GLU A 35 39.75 -3.16 11.61
N ALA A 36 40.19 -4.40 11.81
CA ALA A 36 39.82 -5.53 10.96
C ALA A 36 38.32 -5.89 11.05
N LEU A 37 37.72 -5.61 12.21
CA LEU A 37 36.29 -5.85 12.45
C LEU A 37 35.39 -4.71 11.98
N ALA A 38 35.90 -3.50 11.86
CA ALA A 38 35.12 -2.30 11.57
C ALA A 38 35.61 -1.58 10.30
N SER A 39 36.61 -0.72 10.41
CA SER A 39 37.00 0.21 9.33
C SER A 39 37.72 -0.43 8.14
N LYS A 40 38.31 -1.62 8.32
CA LYS A 40 38.95 -2.39 7.24
C LYS A 40 38.06 -3.49 6.63
N ALA A 41 36.78 -3.54 7.01
CA ALA A 41 35.83 -4.42 6.34
C ALA A 41 35.72 -4.05 4.84
N PRO A 42 35.65 -5.02 3.93
CA PRO A 42 35.58 -4.73 2.51
C PRO A 42 34.38 -3.88 2.13
N LEU A 43 34.61 -2.77 1.43
CA LEU A 43 33.58 -1.95 0.81
C LEU A 43 33.48 -2.36 -0.65
N TYR A 44 32.36 -2.98 -1.01
CA TYR A 44 32.15 -3.45 -2.38
C TYR A 44 31.55 -2.31 -3.22
N ASP A 45 32.24 -1.96 -4.32
CA ASP A 45 31.70 -1.14 -5.40
C ASP A 45 31.14 -2.06 -6.51
N ARG A 46 29.87 -2.44 -6.38
CA ARG A 46 29.24 -3.37 -7.31
C ARG A 46 28.75 -2.63 -8.54
N LYS A 47 29.23 -3.07 -9.71
CA LYS A 47 28.75 -2.56 -11.01
C LYS A 47 27.28 -2.93 -11.20
N TRP A 48 26.53 -2.05 -11.83
CA TRP A 48 25.13 -2.29 -12.17
C TRP A 48 24.78 -1.72 -13.55
N SER A 49 23.72 -2.24 -14.12
CA SER A 49 23.18 -1.81 -15.39
C SER A 49 21.71 -1.48 -15.26
N LYS A 50 21.26 -0.42 -15.97
CA LYS A 50 19.83 -0.08 -16.00
C LYS A 50 19.01 -1.22 -16.55
N LYS A 51 17.84 -1.44 -15.98
CA LYS A 51 16.90 -2.44 -16.46
C LYS A 51 16.39 -2.07 -17.85
N LYS A 52 16.40 -3.04 -18.75
CA LYS A 52 15.72 -2.90 -20.06
C LYS A 52 14.23 -3.06 -19.85
N THR A 53 13.48 -2.00 -20.08
CA THR A 53 12.02 -1.98 -19.96
C THR A 53 11.37 -2.24 -21.32
N THR A 54 10.21 -2.85 -21.33
CA THR A 54 9.42 -3.10 -22.55
C THR A 54 8.10 -2.31 -22.48
N ASN A 55 7.91 -1.41 -23.45
CA ASN A 55 6.68 -0.63 -23.60
C ASN A 55 5.59 -1.41 -24.39
N LYS A 56 5.42 -2.69 -24.07
CA LYS A 56 4.32 -3.45 -24.69
C LYS A 56 3.00 -2.96 -24.13
N LYS A 57 2.08 -2.57 -25.02
CA LYS A 57 0.70 -2.25 -24.69
C LYS A 57 -0.20 -3.46 -24.96
N VAL A 58 -1.27 -3.55 -24.19
CA VAL A 58 -2.29 -4.58 -24.34
C VAL A 58 -3.55 -3.94 -24.93
N GLU A 59 -3.97 -4.41 -26.10
CA GLU A 59 -5.19 -3.96 -26.73
C GLU A 59 -6.36 -4.88 -26.28
N LEU A 60 -7.35 -4.31 -25.63
CA LEU A 60 -8.50 -5.08 -25.11
C LEU A 60 -9.28 -5.83 -26.21
N LYS A 61 -9.26 -5.29 -27.45
CA LYS A 61 -9.91 -5.94 -28.61
C LYS A 61 -9.31 -7.30 -28.96
N ASP A 62 -8.03 -7.52 -28.58
CA ASP A 62 -7.29 -8.76 -28.87
C ASP A 62 -7.48 -9.81 -27.76
N LEU A 63 -8.19 -9.46 -26.69
CA LEU A 63 -8.46 -10.36 -25.57
C LEU A 63 -9.82 -11.05 -25.72
N LYS A 64 -9.92 -12.24 -25.12
CA LYS A 64 -11.23 -12.94 -25.02
C LYS A 64 -12.22 -12.05 -24.27
N LYS A 65 -13.41 -11.84 -24.86
CA LYS A 65 -14.48 -11.06 -24.22
C LYS A 65 -14.97 -11.74 -22.95
N ILE A 66 -15.08 -10.97 -21.88
CA ILE A 66 -15.63 -11.38 -20.58
C ILE A 66 -16.61 -10.30 -20.11
N LYS A 67 -17.48 -10.64 -19.15
CA LYS A 67 -18.33 -9.66 -18.48
C LYS A 67 -17.56 -8.98 -17.36
N ILE A 68 -17.94 -7.76 -17.02
CA ILE A 68 -17.39 -7.01 -15.87
C ILE A 68 -17.60 -7.80 -14.58
N GLU A 69 -18.78 -8.40 -14.44
CA GLU A 69 -19.13 -9.26 -13.31
C GLU A 69 -18.16 -10.42 -13.13
N ASP A 70 -17.90 -11.20 -14.20
CA ASP A 70 -16.99 -12.36 -14.18
C ASP A 70 -15.56 -11.93 -13.84
N ALA A 71 -15.13 -10.80 -14.40
CA ALA A 71 -13.80 -10.24 -14.16
C ALA A 71 -13.61 -9.85 -12.68
N LEU A 72 -14.61 -9.21 -12.08
CA LEU A 72 -14.58 -8.83 -10.67
C LEU A 72 -14.56 -10.06 -9.75
N ILE A 73 -15.43 -11.05 -10.00
CA ILE A 73 -15.46 -12.31 -9.24
C ILE A 73 -14.07 -12.94 -9.21
N LYS A 74 -13.41 -13.01 -10.37
CA LYS A 74 -12.10 -13.64 -10.50
C LYS A 74 -11.02 -12.90 -9.71
N ILE A 75 -11.06 -11.56 -9.70
CA ILE A 75 -10.14 -10.75 -8.90
C ILE A 75 -10.40 -10.95 -7.39
N LEU A 76 -11.64 -10.74 -6.92
CA LEU A 76 -11.98 -10.82 -5.51
C LEU A 76 -11.75 -12.21 -4.90
N SER A 77 -11.86 -13.28 -5.70
CA SER A 77 -11.61 -14.67 -5.28
C SER A 77 -10.17 -15.13 -5.49
N SER A 78 -9.29 -14.28 -6.03
CA SER A 78 -7.88 -14.64 -6.22
C SER A 78 -7.11 -14.65 -4.90
N PRO A 79 -5.99 -15.41 -4.80
CA PRO A 79 -5.16 -15.43 -3.60
C PRO A 79 -4.67 -14.03 -3.17
N ASN A 80 -4.47 -13.12 -4.12
CA ASN A 80 -3.95 -11.79 -3.86
C ASN A 80 -4.99 -10.87 -3.21
N HIS A 81 -6.27 -10.97 -3.59
CA HIS A 81 -7.37 -10.10 -3.14
C HIS A 81 -8.32 -10.75 -2.13
N SER A 82 -8.26 -12.08 -1.98
CA SER A 82 -9.10 -12.76 -0.99
C SER A 82 -8.80 -12.30 0.43
N ASN A 83 -9.77 -12.43 1.32
CA ASN A 83 -9.68 -12.09 2.73
C ASN A 83 -8.46 -12.74 3.39
N LYS A 84 -7.68 -11.94 4.13
CA LYS A 84 -6.48 -12.36 4.85
C LYS A 84 -6.69 -12.44 6.38
N SER A 85 -7.93 -12.35 6.85
CA SER A 85 -8.23 -12.37 8.29
C SER A 85 -7.69 -13.61 9.00
N TRP A 86 -7.58 -14.75 8.30
CA TRP A 86 -6.97 -15.96 8.83
C TRP A 86 -5.50 -15.78 9.25
N ILE A 87 -4.76 -14.85 8.60
CA ILE A 87 -3.41 -14.51 9.02
C ILE A 87 -3.46 -13.60 10.24
N THR A 88 -4.22 -12.50 10.15
CA THR A 88 -4.24 -11.47 11.20
C THR A 88 -4.87 -11.95 12.49
N ASN A 89 -5.84 -12.88 12.43
CA ASN A 89 -6.50 -13.43 13.60
C ASN A 89 -5.59 -14.38 14.43
N GLN A 90 -4.43 -14.78 13.91
CA GLN A 90 -3.45 -15.56 14.66
C GLN A 90 -2.65 -14.72 15.67
N TYR A 91 -2.70 -13.40 15.55
CA TYR A 91 -1.94 -12.46 16.38
C TYR A 91 -2.86 -11.72 17.34
N ASP A 92 -2.38 -11.46 18.55
CA ASP A 92 -3.06 -10.57 19.47
C ASP A 92 -2.97 -9.11 18.96
N GLN A 93 -4.10 -8.61 18.51
CA GLN A 93 -4.24 -7.23 18.04
C GLN A 93 -4.75 -6.28 19.14
N SER A 94 -4.86 -6.75 20.37
CA SER A 94 -5.47 -6.03 21.49
C SER A 94 -4.49 -5.76 22.64
N VAL A 95 -3.20 -5.99 22.43
CA VAL A 95 -2.14 -5.75 23.41
C VAL A 95 -2.27 -4.33 23.96
N MET A 96 -2.22 -4.21 25.31
CA MET A 96 -2.42 -2.97 26.07
C MET A 96 -3.77 -2.26 25.84
N CYS A 97 -4.69 -2.86 25.09
CA CYS A 97 -6.01 -2.30 24.75
C CYS A 97 -5.95 -0.93 24.06
N ASP A 98 -4.89 -0.65 23.31
CA ASP A 98 -4.69 0.63 22.64
C ASP A 98 -5.09 0.60 21.15
N THR A 99 -5.40 -0.56 20.59
CA THR A 99 -5.84 -0.69 19.20
C THR A 99 -7.26 -0.17 19.04
N ILE A 100 -7.42 0.90 18.24
CA ILE A 100 -8.71 1.48 17.86
C ILE A 100 -9.25 0.80 16.62
N GLN A 101 -8.38 0.60 15.62
CA GLN A 101 -8.69 -0.04 14.35
C GLN A 101 -7.67 -1.12 14.05
N LYS A 102 -8.16 -2.35 13.92
CA LYS A 102 -7.37 -3.53 13.57
C LYS A 102 -6.99 -3.51 12.09
N SER A 103 -6.14 -4.47 11.69
CA SER A 103 -5.90 -4.80 10.27
C SER A 103 -7.21 -5.11 9.55
N GLY A 104 -7.29 -4.79 8.25
CA GLY A 104 -8.49 -4.99 7.40
C GLY A 104 -9.11 -3.70 6.90
N SER A 105 -8.44 -2.56 7.13
CA SER A 105 -8.64 -1.28 6.47
C SER A 105 -7.28 -0.79 5.97
N ASP A 106 -7.21 0.41 5.39
CA ASP A 106 -6.00 0.94 4.75
C ASP A 106 -4.82 1.12 5.73
N ALA A 107 -5.13 1.37 7.01
CA ALA A 107 -4.13 1.39 8.07
C ALA A 107 -4.71 0.89 9.40
N ALA A 108 -3.87 0.32 10.25
CA ALA A 108 -4.18 0.05 11.65
C ALA A 108 -4.01 1.35 12.46
N ILE A 109 -4.84 1.52 13.51
CA ILE A 109 -4.83 2.72 14.34
C ILE A 109 -4.66 2.33 15.81
N ILE A 110 -3.66 2.93 16.46
CA ILE A 110 -3.29 2.71 17.85
C ILE A 110 -3.33 4.06 18.58
N ARG A 111 -4.14 4.18 19.63
CA ARG A 111 -4.19 5.42 20.41
C ARG A 111 -2.88 5.68 21.15
N ILE A 112 -2.55 6.94 21.35
CA ILE A 112 -1.48 7.34 22.26
C ILE A 112 -2.09 7.48 23.67
N HIS A 113 -1.60 6.67 24.59
CA HIS A 113 -2.16 6.60 25.96
C HIS A 113 -2.22 8.00 26.62
N ASN A 114 -3.35 8.33 27.25
CA ASN A 114 -3.60 9.62 27.90
C ASN A 114 -3.52 10.86 26.97
N LYS A 115 -3.68 10.68 25.64
CA LYS A 115 -3.73 11.78 24.68
C LYS A 115 -4.93 11.60 23.74
N ASP A 116 -5.47 12.71 23.25
CA ASP A 116 -6.46 12.72 22.17
C ASP A 116 -5.76 12.62 20.81
N LYS A 117 -4.91 11.58 20.66
CA LYS A 117 -4.10 11.33 19.46
C LYS A 117 -3.94 9.83 19.23
N ALA A 118 -3.67 9.47 17.97
CA ALA A 118 -3.32 8.10 17.60
C ALA A 118 -2.18 8.05 16.58
N ILE A 119 -1.57 6.89 16.48
CA ILE A 119 -0.63 6.52 15.43
C ILE A 119 -1.38 5.62 14.45
N ALA A 120 -1.26 5.91 13.16
CA ALA A 120 -1.64 5.00 12.09
C ALA A 120 -0.43 4.31 11.50
N VAL A 121 -0.57 3.03 11.14
CA VAL A 121 0.51 2.22 10.57
C VAL A 121 -0.03 1.46 9.36
N SER A 122 0.70 1.55 8.23
CA SER A 122 0.43 0.80 7.00
C SER A 122 1.69 0.12 6.48
N VAL A 123 1.54 -0.97 5.73
CA VAL A 123 2.64 -1.71 5.10
C VAL A 123 2.26 -2.03 3.65
N ASP A 124 3.12 -1.63 2.71
CA ASP A 124 2.86 -1.73 1.28
C ASP A 124 4.05 -2.28 0.50
N SER A 125 3.77 -2.97 -0.60
CA SER A 125 4.76 -3.48 -1.55
C SER A 125 4.12 -3.76 -2.91
N SER A 126 4.86 -3.51 -3.99
CA SER A 126 4.43 -3.82 -5.36
C SER A 126 5.58 -4.43 -6.19
N ALA A 127 5.85 -5.71 -5.94
CA ALA A 127 6.94 -6.43 -6.60
C ALA A 127 6.80 -6.48 -8.13
N ASN A 128 5.57 -6.56 -8.65
CA ASN A 128 5.33 -6.57 -10.11
C ASN A 128 5.71 -5.25 -10.76
N TYR A 129 5.34 -4.11 -10.16
CA TYR A 129 5.70 -2.80 -10.68
C TYR A 129 7.21 -2.56 -10.58
N CYS A 130 7.84 -2.97 -9.47
CA CYS A 130 9.31 -2.89 -9.31
C CYS A 130 10.04 -3.77 -10.33
N LYS A 131 9.50 -4.98 -10.63
CA LYS A 131 10.05 -5.85 -11.66
C LYS A 131 9.91 -5.24 -13.06
N SER A 132 8.78 -4.64 -13.37
CA SER A 132 8.51 -4.07 -14.69
C SER A 132 9.31 -2.78 -14.93
N HIS A 133 9.26 -1.84 -13.98
CA HIS A 133 9.99 -0.57 -14.05
C HIS A 133 10.40 -0.13 -12.63
N PRO A 134 11.64 -0.41 -12.20
CA PRO A 134 12.05 -0.26 -10.80
C PRO A 134 11.86 1.15 -10.23
N ILE A 135 12.17 2.21 -11.00
CA ILE A 135 12.00 3.61 -10.56
C ILE A 135 10.52 3.90 -10.28
N THR A 136 9.63 3.54 -11.22
CA THR A 136 8.18 3.78 -11.04
C THR A 136 7.61 2.93 -9.91
N GLY A 137 8.02 1.66 -9.81
CA GLY A 137 7.62 0.78 -8.72
C GLY A 137 8.07 1.30 -7.36
N GLY A 138 9.32 1.79 -7.26
CA GLY A 138 9.83 2.42 -6.05
C GLY A 138 9.07 3.67 -5.63
N LYS A 139 8.65 4.52 -6.59
CA LYS A 139 7.76 5.66 -6.30
C LYS A 139 6.38 5.22 -5.83
N GLN A 140 5.80 4.23 -6.53
CA GLN A 140 4.45 3.77 -6.30
C GLN A 140 4.26 3.24 -4.89
N ILE A 141 5.15 2.39 -4.38
CA ILE A 141 5.01 1.82 -3.03
C ILE A 141 5.07 2.88 -1.92
N VAL A 142 5.86 3.96 -2.11
CA VAL A 142 5.89 5.08 -1.17
C VAL A 142 4.58 5.87 -1.23
N CYS A 143 4.09 6.15 -2.45
CA CYS A 143 2.84 6.89 -2.66
C CYS A 143 1.62 6.11 -2.15
N GLU A 144 1.55 4.79 -2.37
CA GLU A 144 0.46 3.95 -1.89
C GLU A 144 0.44 3.91 -0.36
N ASN A 145 1.60 3.70 0.27
CA ASN A 145 1.73 3.74 1.72
C ASN A 145 1.31 5.11 2.29
N TRP A 146 1.70 6.20 1.64
CA TRP A 146 1.31 7.55 2.00
C TRP A 146 -0.21 7.78 1.87
N ARG A 147 -0.84 7.26 0.78
CA ARG A 147 -2.30 7.32 0.58
C ARG A 147 -3.06 6.56 1.66
N ASN A 148 -2.61 5.36 2.01
CA ASN A 148 -3.23 4.52 3.03
C ASN A 148 -3.29 5.19 4.40
N LEU A 149 -2.26 5.96 4.77
CA LEU A 149 -2.29 6.76 5.99
C LEU A 149 -3.27 7.93 5.90
N ILE A 150 -3.35 8.57 4.74
CA ILE A 150 -4.26 9.70 4.49
C ILE A 150 -5.72 9.28 4.62
N THR A 151 -6.10 8.12 4.06
CA THR A 151 -7.51 7.66 4.07
C THR A 151 -8.06 7.47 5.47
N VAL A 152 -7.22 7.13 6.43
CA VAL A 152 -7.64 7.02 7.85
C VAL A 152 -7.53 8.35 8.62
N GLY A 153 -7.22 9.45 7.94
CA GLY A 153 -7.08 10.79 8.53
C GLY A 153 -5.75 11.05 9.22
N ALA A 154 -4.75 10.22 8.99
CA ALA A 154 -3.42 10.41 9.55
C ALA A 154 -2.55 11.29 8.64
N LYS A 155 -1.82 12.24 9.23
CA LYS A 155 -0.72 12.93 8.55
C LYS A 155 0.48 12.01 8.50
N PRO A 156 0.97 11.58 7.30
CA PRO A 156 2.17 10.77 7.18
C PRO A 156 3.39 11.49 7.78
N LEU A 157 4.23 10.77 8.52
CA LEU A 157 5.40 11.32 9.22
C LEU A 157 6.71 10.77 8.72
N ALA A 158 6.83 9.44 8.64
CA ALA A 158 8.07 8.77 8.28
C ALA A 158 7.82 7.32 7.85
N ILE A 159 8.80 6.74 7.15
CA ILE A 159 8.79 5.34 6.75
C ILE A 159 9.98 4.57 7.31
N THR A 160 9.80 3.28 7.45
CA THR A 160 10.86 2.27 7.46
C THR A 160 10.78 1.45 6.17
N ASN A 161 11.89 0.89 5.71
CA ASN A 161 11.88 -0.01 4.57
C ASN A 161 12.49 -1.38 4.90
N CYS A 162 12.03 -2.40 4.18
CA CYS A 162 12.59 -3.75 4.18
C CYS A 162 12.84 -4.14 2.73
N LEU A 163 14.09 -4.03 2.29
CA LEU A 163 14.47 -4.16 0.89
C LEU A 163 14.94 -5.58 0.60
N ASN A 164 14.17 -6.34 -0.18
CA ASN A 164 14.48 -7.74 -0.50
C ASN A 164 14.76 -7.89 -2.01
N PHE A 165 15.99 -8.30 -2.33
CA PHE A 165 16.45 -8.44 -3.70
C PHE A 165 17.23 -9.74 -3.89
N GLY A 166 17.41 -10.15 -5.14
CA GLY A 166 18.19 -11.32 -5.52
C GLY A 166 19.70 -11.13 -5.34
N ASN A 167 20.50 -11.87 -6.10
CA ASN A 167 21.94 -11.83 -6.01
C ASN A 167 22.53 -10.51 -6.58
N PRO A 168 23.14 -9.62 -5.77
CA PRO A 168 23.66 -8.33 -6.19
C PRO A 168 24.96 -8.43 -7.03
N GLU A 169 25.53 -9.62 -7.20
CA GLU A 169 26.64 -9.86 -8.12
C GLU A 169 26.17 -9.85 -9.57
N ASN A 170 24.88 -10.05 -9.81
CA ASN A 170 24.27 -9.83 -11.12
C ASN A 170 24.01 -8.33 -11.32
N ASN A 171 24.63 -7.75 -12.35
CA ASN A 171 24.54 -6.32 -12.65
C ASN A 171 23.09 -5.83 -12.91
N GLU A 172 22.22 -6.68 -13.47
CA GLU A 172 20.81 -6.32 -13.71
C GLU A 172 20.04 -6.24 -12.39
N ILE A 173 20.24 -7.21 -11.48
CA ILE A 173 19.61 -7.22 -10.16
C ILE A 173 20.10 -6.05 -9.30
N MET A 174 21.40 -5.77 -9.34
CA MET A 174 21.95 -4.59 -8.68
C MET A 174 21.39 -3.30 -9.28
N GLY A 175 21.10 -3.29 -10.59
CA GLY A 175 20.42 -2.20 -11.27
C GLY A 175 18.97 -2.04 -10.80
N GLU A 176 18.21 -3.12 -10.67
CA GLU A 176 16.85 -3.10 -10.11
C GLU A 176 16.83 -2.50 -8.70
N PHE A 177 17.80 -2.87 -7.86
CA PHE A 177 17.96 -2.29 -6.52
C PHE A 177 18.24 -0.79 -6.56
N ALA A 178 19.24 -0.36 -7.33
CA ALA A 178 19.64 1.04 -7.44
C ALA A 178 18.48 1.92 -7.98
N GLU A 179 17.80 1.45 -9.02
CA GLU A 179 16.66 2.16 -9.61
C GLU A 179 15.42 2.19 -8.69
N CYS A 180 15.12 1.10 -7.93
CA CYS A 180 14.09 1.14 -6.90
C CYS A 180 14.40 2.17 -5.81
N LEU A 181 15.65 2.22 -5.33
CA LEU A 181 16.07 3.24 -4.35
C LEU A 181 15.95 4.66 -4.89
N GLN A 182 16.25 4.88 -6.16
CA GLN A 182 16.05 6.17 -6.80
C GLN A 182 14.57 6.56 -6.77
N GLY A 183 13.67 5.66 -7.12
CA GLY A 183 12.23 5.90 -7.07
C GLY A 183 11.71 6.21 -5.67
N ILE A 184 12.13 5.41 -4.67
CA ILE A 184 11.81 5.62 -3.25
C ILE A 184 12.29 7.01 -2.80
N LYS A 185 13.55 7.37 -3.10
CA LYS A 185 14.13 8.67 -2.77
C LYS A 185 13.30 9.82 -3.34
N GLU A 186 13.01 9.80 -4.64
CA GLU A 186 12.26 10.86 -5.32
C GLU A 186 10.87 11.07 -4.69
N ALA A 187 10.15 9.99 -4.35
CA ALA A 187 8.86 10.09 -3.69
C ALA A 187 8.96 10.60 -2.25
N CYS A 188 9.92 10.08 -1.47
CA CYS A 188 10.15 10.50 -0.09
C CYS A 188 10.51 11.99 0.01
N GLU A 189 11.39 12.48 -0.86
CA GLU A 189 11.78 13.89 -0.89
C GLU A 189 10.60 14.79 -1.26
N PHE A 190 9.84 14.42 -2.30
CA PHE A 190 8.71 15.23 -2.77
C PHE A 190 7.56 15.30 -1.76
N LEU A 191 7.23 14.17 -1.13
CA LEU A 191 6.14 14.05 -0.16
C LEU A 191 6.56 14.49 1.26
N ASN A 192 7.83 14.84 1.49
CA ASN A 192 8.40 15.09 2.82
C ASN A 192 8.11 13.92 3.78
N TYR A 193 8.45 12.72 3.34
CA TYR A 193 8.15 11.45 4.01
C TYR A 193 9.44 10.64 4.20
N PRO A 194 10.30 11.03 5.18
CA PRO A 194 11.66 10.54 5.30
C PRO A 194 11.74 9.08 5.72
N VAL A 195 12.78 8.40 5.24
CA VAL A 195 13.19 7.08 5.70
C VAL A 195 13.98 7.24 7.01
N VAL A 196 13.48 6.69 8.12
CA VAL A 196 14.12 6.79 9.44
C VAL A 196 14.78 5.48 9.88
N SER A 197 14.48 4.38 9.22
CA SER A 197 14.97 3.04 9.55
C SER A 197 14.81 2.12 8.34
N GLY A 198 15.48 0.98 8.34
CA GLY A 198 15.30 -0.03 7.33
C GLY A 198 16.36 -1.12 7.36
N ASN A 199 16.17 -2.12 6.49
CA ASN A 199 17.16 -3.15 6.24
C ASN A 199 17.22 -3.52 4.76
N VAL A 200 18.33 -4.15 4.36
CA VAL A 200 18.52 -4.73 3.04
C VAL A 200 18.83 -6.22 3.18
N SER A 201 18.15 -7.04 2.41
CA SER A 201 18.37 -8.47 2.28
C SER A 201 18.69 -8.78 0.81
N PHE A 202 19.86 -9.35 0.56
CA PHE A 202 20.31 -9.79 -0.74
C PHE A 202 20.39 -11.32 -0.83
N TYR A 203 20.73 -11.83 -2.02
CA TYR A 203 20.85 -13.26 -2.31
C TYR A 203 19.56 -14.05 -2.11
N ASN A 204 18.41 -13.37 -2.14
CA ASN A 204 17.11 -14.04 -2.00
C ASN A 204 16.76 -14.79 -3.29
N GLY A 205 16.66 -16.08 -3.19
CA GLY A 205 16.33 -16.93 -4.31
C GLY A 205 16.36 -18.42 -3.96
N THR A 206 15.85 -19.24 -4.86
CA THR A 206 15.90 -20.70 -4.75
C THR A 206 16.07 -21.32 -6.12
N ASN A 207 16.77 -22.45 -6.19
CA ASN A 207 17.04 -23.19 -7.45
C ASN A 207 17.53 -22.27 -8.60
N LYS A 208 18.49 -21.39 -8.32
CA LYS A 208 19.06 -20.41 -9.26
C LYS A 208 18.06 -19.36 -9.79
N LYS A 209 16.85 -19.27 -9.25
CA LYS A 209 15.89 -18.22 -9.55
C LYS A 209 15.90 -17.20 -8.43
N ASN A 210 16.12 -15.94 -8.78
CA ASN A 210 15.99 -14.82 -7.84
C ASN A 210 14.53 -14.48 -7.62
N ILE A 211 14.21 -13.93 -6.44
CA ILE A 211 12.90 -13.32 -6.18
C ILE A 211 12.71 -12.09 -7.07
N TYR A 212 11.48 -11.62 -7.21
CA TYR A 212 11.23 -10.30 -7.77
C TYR A 212 11.77 -9.21 -6.84
N PRO A 213 12.16 -8.04 -7.38
CA PRO A 213 12.47 -6.88 -6.54
C PRO A 213 11.30 -6.59 -5.59
N THR A 214 11.51 -6.80 -4.30
CA THR A 214 10.43 -6.71 -3.30
C THR A 214 10.83 -5.74 -2.19
N PRO A 215 10.90 -4.42 -2.48
CA PRO A 215 10.95 -3.42 -1.42
C PRO A 215 9.59 -3.37 -0.73
N VAL A 216 9.61 -3.37 0.61
CA VAL A 216 8.43 -3.22 1.47
C VAL A 216 8.58 -1.91 2.24
N ILE A 217 7.55 -1.09 2.27
CA ILE A 217 7.50 0.18 2.98
C ILE A 217 6.55 0.04 4.15
N GLY A 218 7.03 0.33 5.36
CA GLY A 218 6.21 0.48 6.55
C GLY A 218 6.09 1.97 6.90
N GLY A 219 4.90 2.52 6.89
CA GLY A 219 4.65 3.93 7.14
C GLY A 219 4.00 4.20 8.49
N VAL A 220 4.33 5.34 9.07
CA VAL A 220 3.75 5.84 10.31
C VAL A 220 3.15 7.22 10.07
N GLY A 221 1.91 7.40 10.50
CA GLY A 221 1.19 8.67 10.45
C GLY A 221 0.62 9.07 11.81
N LEU A 222 0.34 10.36 11.98
CA LEU A 222 -0.24 10.92 13.20
C LEU A 222 -1.66 11.38 12.96
N ILE A 223 -2.61 10.84 13.73
CA ILE A 223 -3.97 11.35 13.88
C ILE A 223 -3.97 12.33 15.06
N LYS A 224 -4.29 13.61 14.78
CA LYS A 224 -4.20 14.68 15.77
C LYS A 224 -5.38 14.72 16.76
N LYS A 225 -6.53 14.17 16.36
CA LYS A 225 -7.77 14.11 17.19
C LYS A 225 -8.47 12.79 16.92
N LEU A 226 -8.85 12.10 17.99
CA LEU A 226 -9.53 10.80 17.96
C LEU A 226 -11.05 10.90 17.75
N SER A 227 -11.55 12.01 17.26
CA SER A 227 -13.01 12.27 17.20
C SER A 227 -13.77 11.23 16.39
N GLN A 228 -13.18 10.64 15.37
CA GLN A 228 -13.70 9.47 14.65
C GLN A 228 -12.58 8.79 13.85
N PRO A 229 -12.22 7.54 14.13
CA PRO A 229 -11.36 6.77 13.25
C PRO A 229 -12.10 6.48 11.94
N LEU A 230 -11.54 6.94 10.81
CA LEU A 230 -12.05 6.60 9.50
C LEU A 230 -11.58 5.19 9.11
N ASN A 231 -12.44 4.46 8.44
CA ASN A 231 -12.12 3.24 7.73
C ASN A 231 -12.81 3.27 6.37
N HIS A 232 -12.57 2.24 5.55
CA HIS A 232 -13.07 2.24 4.19
C HIS A 232 -14.52 1.73 4.05
N TYR A 233 -15.15 1.15 5.08
CA TYR A 233 -16.50 0.58 4.96
C TYR A 233 -17.57 1.67 4.82
N PHE A 234 -18.55 1.47 3.92
CA PHE A 234 -19.71 2.35 3.81
C PHE A 234 -20.49 2.46 5.12
N LYS A 235 -20.94 3.67 5.45
CA LYS A 235 -21.51 4.02 6.75
C LYS A 235 -23.02 4.28 6.74
N GLY A 236 -23.60 4.59 5.58
CA GLY A 236 -24.97 5.04 5.55
C GLY A 236 -25.68 4.73 4.24
N HIS A 237 -26.93 5.15 4.18
CA HIS A 237 -27.80 5.03 3.01
C HIS A 237 -28.02 6.40 2.37
N ASN A 238 -28.05 6.47 1.04
CA ASN A 238 -28.19 7.70 0.24
C ASN A 238 -27.06 8.74 0.40
N ASN A 239 -25.92 8.34 0.93
CA ASN A 239 -24.72 9.17 0.92
C ASN A 239 -24.13 9.25 -0.49
N LYS A 240 -23.45 10.35 -0.81
CA LYS A 240 -22.77 10.49 -2.10
C LYS A 240 -21.44 9.79 -2.08
N ILE A 241 -21.06 9.20 -3.22
CA ILE A 241 -19.77 8.58 -3.46
C ILE A 241 -19.02 9.47 -4.43
N VAL A 242 -17.89 10.01 -3.97
CA VAL A 242 -17.05 10.91 -4.76
C VAL A 242 -15.71 10.25 -5.03
N LEU A 243 -15.34 10.17 -6.29
CA LEU A 243 -14.01 9.79 -6.76
C LEU A 243 -13.15 11.04 -6.81
N ILE A 244 -12.03 11.04 -6.11
CA ILE A 244 -10.98 12.07 -6.18
C ILE A 244 -9.85 11.53 -7.07
N GLY A 245 -9.34 12.37 -7.98
CA GLY A 245 -8.29 12.01 -8.93
C GLY A 245 -8.82 11.53 -10.28
N LYS A 246 -8.00 11.71 -11.32
CA LYS A 246 -8.37 11.38 -12.71
C LYS A 246 -8.19 9.90 -13.02
N THR A 247 -9.11 9.32 -13.77
CA THR A 247 -9.01 7.97 -14.33
C THR A 247 -8.57 8.06 -15.80
N PHE A 248 -7.43 7.46 -16.12
CA PHE A 248 -6.88 7.34 -17.48
C PHE A 248 -7.11 5.94 -18.05
N GLY A 249 -7.37 4.95 -17.18
CA GLY A 249 -7.68 3.58 -17.55
C GLY A 249 -6.45 2.75 -17.88
N HIS A 250 -5.38 2.90 -17.12
CA HIS A 250 -4.15 2.11 -17.28
C HIS A 250 -4.36 0.66 -16.85
N LEU A 251 -4.09 -0.29 -17.74
CA LEU A 251 -4.32 -1.73 -17.48
C LEU A 251 -3.04 -2.56 -17.47
N GLU A 252 -1.96 -2.11 -18.08
CA GLU A 252 -0.71 -2.84 -18.10
C GLU A 252 -0.20 -3.07 -16.65
N GLN A 253 0.32 -4.25 -16.35
CA GLN A 253 0.71 -4.72 -15.01
C GLN A 253 -0.46 -4.83 -14.00
N SER A 254 -1.71 -4.63 -14.42
CA SER A 254 -2.86 -4.65 -13.53
C SER A 254 -3.27 -6.05 -13.09
N CYS A 255 -3.95 -6.11 -11.95
CA CYS A 255 -4.61 -7.32 -11.47
C CYS A 255 -5.66 -7.84 -12.46
N PHE A 256 -6.35 -6.93 -13.17
CA PHE A 256 -7.30 -7.32 -14.21
C PHE A 256 -6.67 -8.18 -15.29
N LEU A 257 -5.54 -7.75 -15.87
CA LEU A 257 -4.86 -8.53 -16.91
C LEU A 257 -4.24 -9.81 -16.35
N LYS A 258 -3.66 -9.74 -15.17
CA LYS A 258 -3.00 -10.88 -14.53
C LYS A 258 -4.01 -11.98 -14.17
N GLU A 259 -5.05 -11.65 -13.44
CA GLU A 259 -6.00 -12.62 -12.92
C GLU A 259 -6.93 -13.16 -14.03
N ASN A 260 -7.35 -12.32 -14.98
CA ASN A 260 -8.29 -12.75 -16.02
C ASN A 260 -7.62 -13.39 -17.23
N TYR A 261 -6.38 -13.00 -17.55
CA TYR A 261 -5.73 -13.42 -18.81
C TYR A 261 -4.33 -13.99 -18.62
N SER A 262 -3.79 -14.02 -17.40
CA SER A 262 -2.41 -14.42 -17.10
C SER A 262 -1.37 -13.57 -17.86
N ILE A 263 -1.70 -12.29 -18.08
CA ILE A 263 -0.84 -11.30 -18.75
C ILE A 263 -0.18 -10.41 -17.70
N ASP A 264 1.16 -10.42 -17.72
CA ASP A 264 2.04 -9.63 -16.84
C ASP A 264 3.10 -8.94 -17.70
N ILE A 265 2.67 -7.92 -18.47
CA ILE A 265 3.53 -7.20 -19.41
C ILE A 265 3.21 -5.70 -19.42
N GLY A 266 4.13 -4.92 -19.99
CA GLY A 266 4.00 -3.48 -20.15
C GLY A 266 4.57 -2.69 -18.98
N MET A 267 4.38 -1.39 -19.01
CA MET A 267 4.81 -0.46 -17.98
C MET A 267 3.77 -0.37 -16.85
N PRO A 268 4.17 -0.14 -15.60
CA PRO A 268 3.22 0.20 -14.54
C PRO A 268 2.59 1.59 -14.79
N PRO A 269 1.50 1.95 -14.08
CA PRO A 269 0.91 3.27 -14.22
C PRO A 269 1.90 4.37 -13.84
N GLU A 270 1.81 5.51 -14.53
CA GLU A 270 2.65 6.67 -14.25
C GLU A 270 2.33 7.25 -12.86
N ILE A 271 3.37 7.67 -12.16
CA ILE A 271 3.27 8.32 -10.85
C ILE A 271 3.51 9.82 -11.03
N ASN A 272 2.46 10.60 -10.82
CA ASN A 272 2.55 12.05 -10.75
C ASN A 272 2.56 12.50 -9.27
N LEU A 273 3.74 12.77 -8.74
CA LEU A 273 3.93 13.12 -7.32
C LEU A 273 3.16 14.40 -6.91
N LEU A 274 2.95 15.35 -7.83
CA LEU A 274 2.16 16.55 -7.54
C LEU A 274 0.69 16.19 -7.34
N ASN A 275 0.13 15.34 -8.19
CA ASN A 275 -1.25 14.87 -8.04
C ASN A 275 -1.40 14.02 -6.76
N GLU A 276 -0.43 13.16 -6.44
CA GLU A 276 -0.42 12.40 -5.17
C GLU A 276 -0.56 13.34 -3.98
N LYS A 277 0.31 14.34 -3.90
CA LYS A 277 0.32 15.31 -2.82
C LYS A 277 -0.96 16.13 -2.76
N ASN A 278 -1.37 16.75 -3.87
CA ASN A 278 -2.53 17.65 -3.91
C ASN A 278 -3.83 16.93 -3.56
N ASN A 279 -4.04 15.74 -4.13
CA ASN A 279 -5.26 14.97 -3.88
C ASN A 279 -5.33 14.48 -2.44
N GLY A 280 -4.22 13.99 -1.89
CA GLY A 280 -4.18 13.54 -0.50
C GLY A 280 -4.30 14.68 0.51
N GLU A 281 -3.62 15.82 0.31
CA GLU A 281 -3.79 17.00 1.16
C GLU A 281 -5.22 17.55 1.11
N SER A 282 -5.89 17.47 -0.04
CA SER A 282 -7.30 17.83 -0.19
C SER A 282 -8.20 16.88 0.60
N LEU A 283 -7.95 15.57 0.54
CA LEU A 283 -8.68 14.59 1.35
C LEU A 283 -8.48 14.84 2.85
N LEU A 284 -7.25 15.08 3.31
CA LEU A 284 -7.00 15.40 4.72
C LEU A 284 -7.78 16.65 5.18
N LYS A 285 -7.84 17.70 4.36
CA LYS A 285 -8.66 18.90 4.67
C LYS A 285 -10.14 18.60 4.80
N LEU A 286 -10.67 17.69 3.96
CA LEU A 286 -12.07 17.25 4.06
C LEU A 286 -12.31 16.46 5.35
N ILE A 287 -11.38 15.56 5.71
CA ILE A 287 -11.45 14.77 6.95
C ILE A 287 -11.35 15.67 8.18
N GLU A 288 -10.40 16.60 8.23
CA GLU A 288 -10.24 17.58 9.33
C GLU A 288 -11.50 18.45 9.54
N LYS A 289 -12.31 18.62 8.49
CA LYS A 289 -13.60 19.36 8.55
C LYS A 289 -14.81 18.44 8.86
N ASN A 290 -14.60 17.16 9.15
CA ASN A 290 -15.63 16.15 9.38
C ASN A 290 -16.65 16.05 8.22
N LEU A 291 -16.19 16.16 6.98
CA LEU A 291 -17.02 16.06 5.78
C LEU A 291 -17.01 14.67 5.16
N VAL A 292 -16.15 13.76 5.64
CA VAL A 292 -15.97 12.39 5.12
C VAL A 292 -16.46 11.39 6.15
N LEU A 293 -17.27 10.44 5.72
CA LEU A 293 -17.79 9.34 6.54
C LEU A 293 -16.91 8.08 6.45
N SER A 294 -16.45 7.76 5.25
CA SER A 294 -15.47 6.70 4.96
C SER A 294 -14.64 7.08 3.76
N SER A 295 -13.43 6.53 3.66
CA SER A 295 -12.52 6.74 2.54
C SER A 295 -11.65 5.54 2.31
N HIS A 296 -11.24 5.35 1.04
CA HIS A 296 -10.38 4.27 0.59
C HIS A 296 -9.49 4.77 -0.54
N ASP A 297 -8.25 4.28 -0.63
CA ASP A 297 -7.42 4.54 -1.80
C ASP A 297 -7.80 3.61 -2.96
N ILE A 298 -7.42 3.96 -4.18
CA ILE A 298 -7.58 3.10 -5.35
C ILE A 298 -6.20 2.62 -5.78
N SER A 299 -5.98 1.33 -5.64
CA SER A 299 -4.73 0.65 -5.96
C SER A 299 -4.97 -0.58 -6.83
N ASN A 300 -4.54 -1.75 -6.39
CA ASN A 300 -4.68 -3.01 -7.11
C ASN A 300 -6.15 -3.37 -7.42
N GLY A 301 -6.42 -3.76 -8.68
CA GLY A 301 -7.77 -4.10 -9.15
C GLY A 301 -8.65 -2.91 -9.51
N GLY A 302 -8.17 -1.67 -9.28
CA GLY A 302 -8.80 -0.43 -9.71
C GLY A 302 -10.06 -0.05 -8.93
N LEU A 303 -10.83 0.88 -9.51
CA LEU A 303 -12.00 1.50 -8.87
C LEU A 303 -13.05 0.48 -8.40
N ILE A 304 -13.34 -0.53 -9.21
CA ILE A 304 -14.40 -1.50 -8.90
C ILE A 304 -14.03 -2.41 -7.73
N THR A 305 -12.75 -2.76 -7.61
CA THR A 305 -12.26 -3.57 -6.49
C THR A 305 -12.33 -2.76 -5.20
N ALA A 306 -11.84 -1.54 -5.18
CA ALA A 306 -11.91 -0.65 -4.03
C ALA A 306 -13.37 -0.38 -3.57
N LEU A 307 -14.30 -0.14 -4.51
CA LEU A 307 -15.73 0.00 -4.19
C LEU A 307 -16.33 -1.27 -3.60
N SER A 308 -15.90 -2.45 -4.09
CA SER A 308 -16.35 -3.74 -3.57
C SER A 308 -15.82 -3.97 -2.14
N GLU A 309 -14.58 -3.61 -1.86
CA GLU A 309 -13.96 -3.68 -0.54
C GLU A 309 -14.67 -2.77 0.46
N MET A 310 -15.11 -1.58 0.03
CA MET A 310 -15.93 -0.70 0.86
C MET A 310 -17.30 -1.29 1.19
N ALA A 311 -17.86 -2.14 0.32
CA ALA A 311 -19.13 -2.83 0.54
C ALA A 311 -18.99 -4.14 1.33
N ILE A 312 -17.84 -4.81 1.24
CA ILE A 312 -17.56 -6.04 2.00
C ILE A 312 -17.45 -5.70 3.50
N ASN A 313 -18.10 -6.49 4.34
CA ASN A 313 -18.22 -6.26 5.79
C ASN A 313 -18.97 -4.96 6.17
N SER A 314 -19.76 -4.41 5.24
CA SER A 314 -20.69 -3.32 5.49
C SER A 314 -22.14 -3.79 5.32
N ASP A 315 -23.09 -3.15 6.01
CA ASP A 315 -24.54 -3.31 5.79
C ASP A 315 -25.00 -2.53 4.56
N TYR A 316 -24.10 -1.73 3.97
CA TYR A 316 -24.38 -0.86 2.84
C TYR A 316 -23.54 -1.24 1.63
N GLY A 317 -24.19 -1.26 0.48
CA GLY A 317 -23.54 -1.32 -0.81
C GLY A 317 -23.56 0.05 -1.49
N ALA A 318 -23.45 0.04 -2.81
CA ALA A 318 -23.42 1.27 -3.61
C ALA A 318 -24.15 1.07 -4.94
N LYS A 319 -24.76 2.12 -5.46
CA LYS A 319 -25.20 2.22 -6.85
C LYS A 319 -24.27 3.20 -7.57
N ILE A 320 -23.52 2.66 -8.54
CA ILE A 320 -22.50 3.40 -9.29
C ILE A 320 -23.02 3.69 -10.70
N GLU A 321 -22.90 4.92 -11.11
CA GLU A 321 -23.24 5.40 -12.44
C GLU A 321 -22.12 5.07 -13.45
N LYS A 322 -22.48 4.85 -14.72
CA LYS A 322 -21.49 4.69 -15.79
C LYS A 322 -20.79 6.03 -16.05
N PRO A 323 -19.48 6.00 -16.38
CA PRO A 323 -18.74 7.23 -16.65
C PRO A 323 -19.28 7.93 -17.90
N LYS A 324 -19.33 9.27 -17.85
CA LYS A 324 -19.81 10.08 -18.98
C LYS A 324 -18.74 10.30 -20.06
N LYS A 325 -17.45 10.25 -19.69
CA LYS A 325 -16.33 10.64 -20.57
C LYS A 325 -15.48 9.47 -21.07
N LEU A 326 -15.24 8.46 -20.23
CA LEU A 326 -14.43 7.30 -20.61
C LEU A 326 -15.34 6.16 -21.04
N THR A 327 -15.44 5.90 -22.35
CA THR A 327 -16.38 4.94 -22.93
C THR A 327 -16.02 3.47 -22.71
N ASN A 328 -14.76 3.16 -22.44
CA ASN A 328 -14.34 1.80 -22.16
C ASN A 328 -14.47 1.49 -20.66
N LEU A 329 -15.52 0.72 -20.31
CA LEU A 329 -15.85 0.41 -18.93
C LEU A 329 -14.76 -0.42 -18.22
N PHE A 330 -14.08 -1.33 -18.92
CA PHE A 330 -12.98 -2.10 -18.32
C PHE A 330 -11.83 -1.20 -17.91
N ARG A 331 -11.45 -0.24 -18.77
CA ARG A 331 -10.42 0.74 -18.43
C ARG A 331 -10.83 1.64 -17.27
N TYR A 332 -12.09 2.05 -17.23
CA TYR A 332 -12.59 2.91 -16.14
C TYR A 332 -12.60 2.17 -14.79
N PHE A 333 -13.16 0.97 -14.77
CA PHE A 333 -13.37 0.24 -13.52
C PHE A 333 -12.15 -0.53 -13.02
N PHE A 334 -11.33 -1.09 -13.91
CA PHE A 334 -10.17 -1.91 -13.56
C PHE A 334 -8.83 -1.21 -13.78
N GLY A 335 -8.81 0.02 -14.29
CA GLY A 335 -7.59 0.80 -14.42
C GLY A 335 -6.96 1.09 -13.06
N GLU A 336 -5.65 0.87 -12.94
CA GLU A 336 -4.88 1.04 -11.70
C GLU A 336 -4.13 2.39 -11.69
N ASP A 337 -4.74 3.43 -12.26
CA ASP A 337 -4.19 4.78 -12.20
C ASP A 337 -4.00 5.22 -10.75
N GLN A 338 -2.95 5.95 -10.48
CA GLN A 338 -2.51 6.35 -9.16
C GLN A 338 -3.12 7.69 -8.71
N ALA A 339 -2.83 8.13 -7.49
CA ALA A 339 -3.32 9.38 -6.89
C ALA A 339 -4.85 9.48 -6.81
N ARG A 340 -5.55 8.36 -6.58
CA ARG A 340 -7.02 8.32 -6.54
C ARG A 340 -7.54 7.82 -5.20
N TYR A 341 -8.71 8.37 -4.82
CA TYR A 341 -9.43 8.00 -3.59
C TYR A 341 -10.92 7.92 -3.85
N ILE A 342 -11.59 7.09 -3.06
CA ILE A 342 -13.05 7.07 -2.95
C ILE A 342 -13.41 7.64 -1.58
N ILE A 343 -14.39 8.53 -1.53
CA ILE A 343 -14.95 9.03 -0.27
C ILE A 343 -16.47 8.88 -0.27
N GLU A 344 -17.00 8.55 0.90
CA GLU A 344 -18.42 8.63 1.21
C GLU A 344 -18.69 9.91 1.99
N ILE A 345 -19.69 10.66 1.58
CA ILE A 345 -20.07 11.91 2.22
C ILE A 345 -21.59 12.00 2.35
N GLU A 346 -22.09 12.66 3.37
CA GLU A 346 -23.52 13.00 3.46
C GLU A 346 -23.94 13.87 2.26
N ALA A 347 -25.10 13.56 1.67
CA ALA A 347 -25.54 14.22 0.44
C ALA A 347 -25.60 15.76 0.54
N HIS A 348 -25.99 16.30 1.69
CA HIS A 348 -26.08 17.74 1.90
C HIS A 348 -24.72 18.46 1.97
N ASN A 349 -23.62 17.71 2.20
CA ASN A 349 -22.26 18.24 2.25
C ASN A 349 -21.60 18.32 0.86
N LEU A 350 -22.20 17.74 -0.19
CA LEU A 350 -21.61 17.74 -1.53
C LEU A 350 -21.14 19.12 -2.02
N PRO A 351 -21.94 20.21 -1.91
CA PRO A 351 -21.49 21.52 -2.36
C PRO A 351 -20.25 22.06 -1.63
N LYS A 352 -20.13 21.75 -0.32
CA LYS A 352 -18.94 22.14 0.47
C LYS A 352 -17.70 21.36 0.05
N VAL A 353 -17.87 20.06 -0.18
CA VAL A 353 -16.79 19.17 -0.65
C VAL A 353 -16.29 19.61 -2.02
N GLU A 354 -17.20 19.82 -2.97
CA GLU A 354 -16.86 20.31 -4.32
C GLU A 354 -16.12 21.64 -4.29
N LYS A 355 -16.55 22.57 -3.43
CA LYS A 355 -15.84 23.85 -3.27
C LYS A 355 -14.40 23.63 -2.81
N ILE A 356 -14.16 22.82 -1.78
CA ILE A 356 -12.82 22.57 -1.25
C ILE A 356 -11.93 21.89 -2.31
N LEU A 357 -12.46 20.93 -3.06
CA LEU A 357 -11.72 20.22 -4.09
C LEU A 357 -11.36 21.19 -5.25
N LYS A 358 -12.29 22.04 -5.69
CA LYS A 358 -12.05 23.07 -6.70
C LYS A 358 -11.01 24.10 -6.24
N ASP A 359 -11.13 24.60 -5.00
CA ASP A 359 -10.20 25.59 -4.43
C ASP A 359 -8.75 25.05 -4.33
N ASN A 360 -8.58 23.72 -4.31
CA ASN A 360 -7.28 23.05 -4.30
C ASN A 360 -6.86 22.47 -5.67
N ASP A 361 -7.53 22.83 -6.76
CA ASP A 361 -7.31 22.30 -8.12
C ASP A 361 -7.29 20.78 -8.18
N THR A 362 -8.14 20.14 -7.38
CA THR A 362 -8.26 18.69 -7.27
C THR A 362 -9.41 18.19 -8.14
N TYR A 363 -9.12 17.28 -9.08
CA TYR A 363 -10.14 16.66 -9.92
C TYR A 363 -11.01 15.71 -9.11
N TYR A 364 -12.32 15.73 -9.35
CA TYR A 364 -13.27 14.83 -8.71
C TYR A 364 -14.46 14.50 -9.62
N GLU A 365 -15.13 13.40 -9.30
CA GLU A 365 -16.40 12.99 -9.90
C GLU A 365 -17.36 12.49 -8.82
N ASN A 366 -18.63 12.91 -8.86
CA ASN A 366 -19.69 12.23 -8.13
C ASN A 366 -20.11 11.01 -8.96
N ILE A 367 -19.77 9.81 -8.49
CA ILE A 367 -19.92 8.55 -9.25
C ILE A 367 -21.11 7.72 -8.81
N GLY A 368 -21.88 8.16 -7.82
CA GLY A 368 -23.05 7.39 -7.36
C GLY A 368 -23.42 7.70 -5.91
N HIS A 369 -24.10 6.76 -5.31
CA HIS A 369 -24.57 6.86 -3.93
C HIS A 369 -24.60 5.50 -3.25
N THR A 370 -24.53 5.50 -1.93
CA THR A 370 -24.69 4.31 -1.11
C THR A 370 -26.15 3.86 -1.06
N GLN A 371 -26.37 2.55 -1.03
CA GLN A 371 -27.68 1.93 -0.89
C GLN A 371 -27.62 0.76 0.09
N LYS A 372 -28.79 0.25 0.50
CA LYS A 372 -28.87 -0.94 1.36
C LYS A 372 -28.57 -2.20 0.55
N GLU A 373 -27.88 -3.14 1.16
CA GLU A 373 -27.72 -4.54 0.75
C GLU A 373 -27.04 -4.81 -0.60
N PHE A 374 -27.09 -3.90 -1.59
CA PHE A 374 -26.61 -4.21 -2.93
C PHE A 374 -25.44 -3.30 -3.35
N PHE A 375 -24.46 -3.90 -4.01
CA PHE A 375 -23.47 -3.24 -4.84
C PHE A 375 -23.86 -3.41 -6.31
N GLU A 376 -24.09 -2.31 -7.02
CA GLU A 376 -24.64 -2.29 -8.36
C GLU A 376 -23.89 -1.30 -9.25
N ILE A 377 -23.49 -1.75 -10.43
CA ILE A 377 -23.10 -0.89 -11.55
C ILE A 377 -24.19 -1.02 -12.59
N GLU A 378 -24.86 0.08 -12.90
CA GLU A 378 -26.08 0.08 -13.71
C GLU A 378 -25.90 -0.65 -15.04
N GLY A 379 -26.69 -1.74 -15.22
CA GLY A 379 -26.67 -2.57 -16.43
C GLY A 379 -25.42 -3.45 -16.63
N GLU A 380 -24.50 -3.50 -15.65
CA GLU A 380 -23.28 -4.33 -15.76
C GLU A 380 -23.24 -5.46 -14.71
N LEU A 381 -23.54 -5.16 -13.45
CA LEU A 381 -23.54 -6.14 -12.37
C LEU A 381 -24.42 -5.70 -11.20
N LYS A 382 -24.85 -6.68 -10.40
CA LYS A 382 -25.53 -6.47 -9.12
C LYS A 382 -25.26 -7.63 -8.18
N PHE A 383 -24.61 -7.35 -7.05
CA PHE A 383 -24.34 -8.30 -5.97
C PHE A 383 -24.97 -7.85 -4.67
N SER A 384 -25.40 -8.78 -3.81
CA SER A 384 -25.59 -8.43 -2.41
C SER A 384 -24.22 -8.26 -1.72
N THR A 385 -24.15 -7.46 -0.67
CA THR A 385 -22.91 -7.33 0.15
C THR A 385 -22.50 -8.68 0.73
N LYS A 386 -23.47 -9.55 1.04
CA LYS A 386 -23.25 -10.93 1.49
C LYS A 386 -22.60 -11.81 0.42
N ASP A 387 -22.98 -11.64 -0.85
CA ASP A 387 -22.36 -12.39 -1.94
C ASP A 387 -20.95 -11.93 -2.21
N LEU A 388 -20.68 -10.62 -2.17
CA LEU A 388 -19.32 -10.10 -2.25
C LEU A 388 -18.45 -10.66 -1.13
N PHE A 389 -18.94 -10.69 0.11
CA PHE A 389 -18.25 -11.31 1.23
C PHE A 389 -17.93 -12.79 0.98
N LYS A 390 -18.89 -13.58 0.49
CA LYS A 390 -18.68 -15.01 0.15
C LYS A 390 -17.62 -15.18 -0.94
N ILE A 391 -17.68 -14.36 -2.00
CA ILE A 391 -16.70 -14.38 -3.10
C ILE A 391 -15.30 -14.09 -2.58
N ASN A 392 -15.15 -13.06 -1.76
CA ASN A 392 -13.88 -12.66 -1.19
C ASN A 392 -13.28 -13.68 -0.22
N ASN A 393 -14.11 -14.49 0.44
CA ASN A 393 -13.66 -15.56 1.34
C ASN A 393 -13.50 -16.93 0.66
N LYS A 394 -13.82 -17.04 -0.63
CA LYS A 394 -13.88 -18.32 -1.34
C LYS A 394 -12.54 -19.04 -1.39
N TRP A 395 -11.47 -18.33 -1.68
CA TRP A 395 -10.13 -18.92 -1.83
C TRP A 395 -9.69 -19.64 -0.57
N TYR A 396 -9.75 -18.99 0.58
CA TYR A 396 -9.34 -19.57 1.86
C TYR A 396 -10.16 -20.81 2.22
N ASN A 397 -11.47 -20.76 2.01
CA ASN A 397 -12.38 -21.88 2.29
C ASN A 397 -12.17 -23.09 1.37
N SER A 398 -11.46 -22.91 0.24
CA SER A 398 -11.16 -23.96 -0.73
C SER A 398 -9.72 -24.46 -0.68
N TYR A 399 -8.87 -23.85 0.16
CA TYR A 399 -7.46 -24.22 0.36
C TYR A 399 -7.34 -25.22 1.49
#